data_34105648b4c8bfc941856bdad5ea35c6
#
_entry.id   34105648b4c8bfc941856bdad5ea35c6
#
_cell.length_a   1.000
_cell.length_b   1.000
_cell.length_c   1.000
_cell.angle_alpha   90.00
_cell.angle_beta   90.00
_cell.angle_gamma   90.00
#
_symmetry.space_group_name_H-M   'P 1'
#
loop_
_entity.id
_entity.type
_entity.pdbx_description
1 polymer ?
#
loop_
_entity_poly.entity_id
_entity_poly.type
_entity_poly.pdbx_seq_one_letter_code
_entity_poly.pdbx_strand_id
1 'polypeptide(L)'
;TDQLLLYDFDVSTGIASNQQRLLINTQNNRPYGVEFSPDSQLLYVHSSNDSGANNSLADHYSTLTQFNLAVADIQASAYIVDDRQLYRGGLQLGPDGKIYRALSATYSQGLPFLGVINKPNAIGAACDYRHNAINLSPFNSSQGLPPFIQSLFNTQIDIIRNGESVINLALCDGDTYTLVADDMPGASYTWSL
;
A
#
# COMPACT_ATOMS: atom_id res chain seq x y z
N THR A 1 -1.76 10.74 21.69
CA THR A 1 -0.50 11.23 21.09
C THR A 1 -0.34 10.57 19.72
N ASP A 2 -0.32 11.42 18.72
CA ASP A 2 -0.26 11.00 17.33
C ASP A 2 1.18 10.57 17.02
N GLN A 3 1.43 9.26 16.97
CA GLN A 3 2.75 8.69 16.75
C GLN A 3 2.69 7.63 15.65
N LEU A 4 3.67 7.62 14.78
CA LEU A 4 3.95 6.51 13.87
C LEU A 4 4.99 5.61 14.53
N LEU A 5 4.59 4.36 14.78
CA LEU A 5 5.44 3.35 15.41
C LEU A 5 5.63 2.20 14.42
N LEU A 6 6.87 1.80 14.22
CA LEU A 6 7.27 0.64 13.43
C LEU A 6 7.80 -0.44 14.37
N TYR A 7 7.45 -1.69 14.10
CA TYR A 7 7.87 -2.86 14.89
C TYR A 7 8.33 -3.97 13.94
N ASP A 8 9.26 -4.79 14.40
CA ASP A 8 9.47 -6.10 13.83
C ASP A 8 8.38 -7.04 14.35
N PHE A 9 7.85 -7.90 13.49
CA PHE A 9 6.84 -8.88 13.86
C PHE A 9 7.31 -10.29 13.52
N ASP A 10 7.41 -11.13 14.53
CA ASP A 10 7.73 -12.54 14.37
C ASP A 10 6.44 -13.34 14.14
N VAL A 11 6.23 -13.80 12.93
CA VAL A 11 5.03 -14.55 12.54
C VAL A 11 4.92 -15.93 13.21
N SER A 12 6.04 -16.50 13.68
CA SER A 12 6.06 -17.80 14.33
C SER A 12 5.62 -17.74 15.78
N THR A 13 5.91 -16.63 16.46
CA THR A 13 5.61 -16.44 17.88
C THR A 13 4.49 -15.43 18.10
N GLY A 14 4.14 -14.61 17.11
CA GLY A 14 3.17 -13.52 17.22
C GLY A 14 3.70 -12.32 18.02
N ILE A 15 5.01 -12.23 18.26
CA ILE A 15 5.61 -11.19 19.09
C ILE A 15 6.04 -9.99 18.23
N ALA A 16 5.62 -8.78 18.65
CA ALA A 16 6.13 -7.52 18.12
C ALA A 16 7.31 -7.06 18.99
N SER A 17 8.40 -6.62 18.36
CA SER A 17 9.65 -6.19 19.01
C SER A 17 10.28 -4.99 18.30
N ASN A 18 11.41 -4.51 18.78
CA ASN A 18 12.22 -3.46 18.14
C ASN A 18 11.42 -2.22 17.75
N GLN A 19 10.62 -1.69 18.69
CA GLN A 19 9.85 -0.48 18.47
C GLN A 19 10.74 0.68 18.01
N GLN A 20 10.41 1.25 16.84
CA GLN A 20 10.99 2.48 16.32
C GLN A 20 9.91 3.53 16.17
N ARG A 21 10.20 4.77 16.57
CA ARG A 21 9.32 5.90 16.35
C ARG A 21 9.80 6.67 15.12
N LEU A 22 8.92 6.79 14.12
CA LEU A 22 9.16 7.62 12.94
C LEU A 22 8.47 8.96 13.10
N LEU A 23 9.21 10.04 12.84
CA LEU A 23 8.70 11.40 12.88
C LEU A 23 8.19 11.80 11.49
N ILE A 24 6.98 12.29 11.45
CA ILE A 24 6.39 12.88 10.26
C ILE A 24 6.56 14.39 10.35
N ASN A 25 6.40 15.10 9.23
CA ASN A 25 6.45 16.55 9.18
C ASN A 25 5.74 17.20 10.38
N THR A 26 6.40 18.16 11.01
CA THR A 26 5.96 18.80 12.25
C THR A 26 4.61 19.52 12.15
N GLN A 27 4.19 19.94 10.96
CA GLN A 27 2.90 20.62 10.75
C GLN A 27 1.74 19.65 10.53
N ASN A 28 2.02 18.45 10.00
CA ASN A 28 1.04 17.44 9.62
C ASN A 28 1.37 16.11 10.27
N ASN A 29 1.43 16.11 11.57
CA ASN A 29 2.01 15.01 12.36
C ASN A 29 1.01 13.95 12.83
N ARG A 30 -0.24 13.99 12.33
CA ARG A 30 -1.25 13.00 12.68
C ARG A 30 -1.35 11.94 11.59
N PRO A 31 -0.65 10.79 11.75
CA PRO A 31 -0.74 9.68 10.82
C PRO A 31 -2.15 9.10 10.83
N TYR A 32 -2.67 8.78 9.67
CA TYR A 32 -3.99 8.17 9.51
C TYR A 32 -3.95 6.92 8.63
N GLY A 33 -3.45 7.03 7.40
CA GLY A 33 -3.30 5.90 6.48
C GLY A 33 -1.85 5.43 6.43
N VAL A 34 -1.63 4.12 6.51
CA VAL A 34 -0.32 3.49 6.30
C VAL A 34 -0.48 2.32 5.35
N GLU A 35 0.53 2.10 4.50
CA GLU A 35 0.58 0.95 3.62
C GLU A 35 2.03 0.62 3.24
N PHE A 36 2.35 -0.67 3.17
CA PHE A 36 3.64 -1.14 2.69
C PHE A 36 3.65 -1.26 1.16
N SER A 37 4.82 -1.08 0.56
CA SER A 37 5.02 -1.46 -0.84
C SER A 37 4.85 -2.99 -1.01
N PRO A 38 4.51 -3.47 -2.23
CA PRO A 38 4.38 -4.91 -2.49
C PRO A 38 5.58 -5.76 -2.08
N ASP A 39 6.79 -5.20 -2.20
CA ASP A 39 8.05 -5.85 -1.80
C ASP A 39 8.41 -5.63 -0.33
N SER A 40 7.55 -4.93 0.44
CA SER A 40 7.73 -4.60 1.87
C SER A 40 8.99 -3.78 2.19
N GLN A 41 9.63 -3.17 1.17
CA GLN A 41 10.84 -2.35 1.38
C GLN A 41 10.54 -0.88 1.65
N LEU A 42 9.35 -0.41 1.31
CA LEU A 42 8.92 0.98 1.50
C LEU A 42 7.64 1.06 2.31
N LEU A 43 7.55 2.06 3.17
CA LEU A 43 6.36 2.40 3.94
C LEU A 43 5.82 3.74 3.46
N TYR A 44 4.55 3.79 3.10
CA TYR A 44 3.83 5.01 2.78
C TYR A 44 2.92 5.42 3.93
N VAL A 45 2.90 6.70 4.23
CA VAL A 45 2.13 7.26 5.35
C VAL A 45 1.41 8.52 4.90
N HIS A 46 0.08 8.50 4.96
CA HIS A 46 -0.72 9.72 4.90
C HIS A 46 -0.85 10.30 6.30
N SER A 47 -0.50 11.56 6.46
CA SER A 47 -0.69 12.32 7.69
C SER A 47 -1.32 13.68 7.42
N SER A 48 -2.01 14.25 8.40
CA SER A 48 -2.63 15.57 8.27
C SER A 48 -2.48 16.39 9.55
N ASN A 49 -2.78 17.69 9.48
CA ASN A 49 -2.87 18.54 10.64
C ASN A 49 -4.14 18.26 11.48
N ASP A 50 -5.11 17.56 10.91
CA ASP A 50 -6.39 17.19 11.54
C ASP A 50 -7.06 18.40 12.26
N SER A 51 -7.03 19.55 11.58
CA SER A 51 -7.49 20.84 12.10
C SER A 51 -9.01 20.91 12.13
N GLY A 52 -9.63 20.34 13.16
CA GLY A 52 -11.08 20.40 13.35
C GLY A 52 -11.89 19.65 12.29
N ALA A 53 -12.78 18.76 12.71
CA ALA A 53 -13.46 17.79 11.82
C ALA A 53 -14.31 18.45 10.71
N ASN A 54 -14.86 19.64 10.95
CA ASN A 54 -15.80 20.33 10.07
C ASN A 54 -15.24 21.60 9.44
N ASN A 55 -13.94 21.83 9.55
CA ASN A 55 -13.29 22.95 8.90
C ASN A 55 -13.31 22.78 7.38
N SER A 56 -13.12 23.87 6.65
CA SER A 56 -13.07 23.81 5.19
C SER A 56 -11.81 23.09 4.70
N LEU A 57 -11.83 22.62 3.45
CA LEU A 57 -10.64 22.02 2.83
C LEU A 57 -9.39 22.93 2.95
N ALA A 58 -9.57 24.25 2.91
CA ALA A 58 -8.49 25.22 3.00
C ALA A 58 -7.77 25.21 4.37
N ASP A 59 -8.42 24.71 5.42
CA ASP A 59 -7.86 24.65 6.78
C ASP A 59 -7.09 23.35 7.01
N HIS A 60 -7.24 22.38 6.11
CA HIS A 60 -6.57 21.09 6.19
C HIS A 60 -5.27 21.07 5.41
N TYR A 61 -4.31 20.37 5.95
CA TYR A 61 -3.00 20.17 5.35
C TYR A 61 -2.56 18.73 5.53
N SER A 62 -2.09 18.11 4.47
CA SER A 62 -1.66 16.73 4.53
C SER A 62 -0.38 16.48 3.77
N THR A 63 0.35 15.45 4.18
CA THR A 63 1.49 14.91 3.45
C THR A 63 1.30 13.43 3.19
N LEU A 64 1.81 12.97 2.06
CA LEU A 64 2.08 11.57 1.77
C LEU A 64 3.59 11.39 1.85
N THR A 65 4.06 10.67 2.86
CA THR A 65 5.48 10.46 3.13
C THR A 65 5.84 9.01 2.83
N GLN A 66 6.99 8.81 2.17
CA GLN A 66 7.59 7.51 1.95
C GLN A 66 8.81 7.34 2.85
N PHE A 67 8.97 6.17 3.49
CA PHE A 67 10.16 5.75 4.22
C PHE A 67 10.76 4.52 3.56
N ASN A 68 12.09 4.46 3.46
CA ASN A 68 12.80 3.29 2.97
C ASN A 68 13.22 2.43 4.17
N LEU A 69 12.65 1.23 4.27
CA LEU A 69 12.88 0.30 5.39
C LEU A 69 14.15 -0.54 5.20
N ALA A 70 14.73 -0.53 4.00
CA ALA A 70 15.95 -1.28 3.69
C ALA A 70 17.25 -0.57 4.09
N VAL A 71 17.17 0.67 4.58
CA VAL A 71 18.35 1.45 4.99
C VAL A 71 18.53 1.47 6.51
N ALA A 72 19.75 1.68 6.97
CA ALA A 72 20.06 1.69 8.40
C ALA A 72 19.38 2.87 9.14
N ASP A 73 19.27 4.03 8.52
CA ASP A 73 18.56 5.19 9.07
C ASP A 73 17.26 5.42 8.29
N ILE A 74 16.22 4.73 8.74
CA ILE A 74 14.88 4.81 8.14
C ILE A 74 14.35 6.25 8.23
N GLN A 75 14.59 6.94 9.36
CA GLN A 75 14.10 8.31 9.56
C GLN A 75 14.72 9.28 8.55
N ALA A 76 16.01 9.17 8.27
CA ALA A 76 16.69 10.03 7.31
C ALA A 76 16.25 9.78 5.86
N SER A 77 15.64 8.63 5.58
CA SER A 77 15.11 8.29 4.25
C SER A 77 13.76 8.93 3.93
N ALA A 78 13.14 9.65 4.88
CA ALA A 78 11.82 10.25 4.69
C ALA A 78 11.76 11.14 3.45
N TYR A 79 10.86 10.84 2.53
CA TYR A 79 10.63 11.58 1.30
C TYR A 79 9.16 12.00 1.21
N ILE A 80 8.90 13.29 1.00
CA ILE A 80 7.54 13.80 0.78
C ILE A 80 7.16 13.56 -0.67
N VAL A 81 6.26 12.60 -0.88
CA VAL A 81 5.73 12.23 -2.21
C VAL A 81 4.71 13.26 -2.67
N ASP A 82 3.89 13.75 -1.74
CA ASP A 82 2.81 14.69 -2.01
C ASP A 82 2.54 15.55 -0.78
N ASP A 83 2.20 16.82 -1.02
CA ASP A 83 1.93 17.84 -0.01
C ASP A 83 0.79 18.72 -0.50
N ARG A 84 -0.36 18.67 0.17
CA ARG A 84 -1.55 19.41 -0.25
C ARG A 84 -2.62 19.56 0.82
N GLN A 85 -3.63 20.37 0.51
CA GLN A 85 -4.82 20.54 1.32
C GLN A 85 -5.73 19.31 1.18
N LEU A 86 -5.67 18.42 2.17
CA LEU A 86 -6.57 17.28 2.34
C LEU A 86 -6.76 17.03 3.83
N TYR A 87 -7.87 16.41 4.17
CA TYR A 87 -8.13 15.92 5.52
C TYR A 87 -7.42 14.56 5.73
N ARG A 88 -8.10 13.54 6.14
CA ARG A 88 -7.58 12.18 6.33
C ARG A 88 -7.68 11.38 5.05
N GLY A 89 -6.77 10.43 4.86
CA GLY A 89 -6.81 9.54 3.70
C GLY A 89 -6.20 8.18 4.02
N GLY A 90 -7.01 7.13 3.95
CA GLY A 90 -6.54 5.74 4.00
C GLY A 90 -5.68 5.43 2.80
N LEU A 91 -4.73 4.52 2.99
CA LEU A 91 -3.92 3.91 1.94
C LEU A 91 -4.27 2.42 1.86
N GLN A 92 -4.28 1.87 0.66
CA GLN A 92 -4.56 0.45 0.44
C GLN A 92 -3.82 -0.06 -0.80
N LEU A 93 -3.04 -1.11 -0.62
CA LEU A 93 -2.45 -1.85 -1.74
C LEU A 93 -3.56 -2.62 -2.47
N GLY A 94 -3.69 -2.37 -3.76
CA GLY A 94 -4.64 -3.04 -4.64
C GLY A 94 -4.11 -4.35 -5.21
N PRO A 95 -4.99 -5.19 -5.76
CA PRO A 95 -4.60 -6.47 -6.39
C PRO A 95 -3.72 -6.28 -7.64
N ASP A 96 -3.70 -5.09 -8.22
CA ASP A 96 -2.84 -4.72 -9.35
C ASP A 96 -1.44 -4.23 -8.93
N GLY A 97 -1.10 -4.36 -7.64
CA GLY A 97 0.20 -3.96 -7.10
C GLY A 97 0.41 -2.46 -6.94
N LYS A 98 -0.63 -1.64 -7.12
CA LYS A 98 -0.59 -0.19 -6.88
C LYS A 98 -1.16 0.15 -5.51
N ILE A 99 -0.75 1.28 -4.95
CA ILE A 99 -1.33 1.79 -3.70
C ILE A 99 -2.33 2.90 -4.03
N TYR A 100 -3.54 2.74 -3.53
CA TYR A 100 -4.62 3.70 -3.65
C TYR A 100 -4.71 4.58 -2.41
N ARG A 101 -4.99 5.87 -2.61
CA ARG A 101 -5.15 6.86 -1.54
C ARG A 101 -6.57 7.41 -1.58
N ALA A 102 -7.29 7.26 -0.48
CA ALA A 102 -8.57 7.94 -0.27
C ALA A 102 -8.34 9.45 -0.18
N LEU A 103 -9.22 10.23 -0.80
CA LEU A 103 -9.13 11.69 -0.81
C LEU A 103 -10.38 12.27 -0.13
N SER A 104 -10.20 12.96 0.99
CA SER A 104 -11.29 13.63 1.69
C SER A 104 -10.99 15.12 1.91
N ALA A 105 -12.00 15.94 1.72
CA ALA A 105 -11.94 17.37 1.95
C ALA A 105 -12.08 17.70 3.44
N THR A 106 -13.01 17.01 4.13
CA THR A 106 -13.31 17.19 5.56
C THR A 106 -13.66 15.83 6.19
N TYR A 107 -14.04 15.84 7.45
CA TYR A 107 -14.53 14.62 8.12
C TYR A 107 -15.75 13.99 7.40
N SER A 108 -16.68 14.79 6.93
CA SER A 108 -17.94 14.34 6.34
C SER A 108 -17.99 14.41 4.82
N GLN A 109 -16.99 15.02 4.18
CA GLN A 109 -16.97 15.25 2.74
C GLN A 109 -15.76 14.60 2.08
N GLY A 110 -16.01 13.60 1.25
CA GLY A 110 -15.01 13.03 0.35
C GLY A 110 -14.86 13.84 -0.95
N LEU A 111 -13.81 13.55 -1.70
CA LEU A 111 -13.59 14.09 -3.05
C LEU A 111 -13.95 13.03 -4.10
N PRO A 112 -14.34 13.45 -5.34
CA PRO A 112 -14.78 12.51 -6.37
C PRO A 112 -13.64 11.79 -7.07
N PHE A 113 -12.52 11.57 -6.37
CA PHE A 113 -11.34 10.93 -6.93
C PHE A 113 -10.62 10.06 -5.89
N LEU A 114 -9.77 9.15 -6.38
CA LEU A 114 -8.68 8.53 -5.62
C LEU A 114 -7.33 8.97 -6.17
N GLY A 115 -6.35 9.08 -5.28
CA GLY A 115 -4.94 9.14 -5.65
C GLY A 115 -4.37 7.74 -5.88
N VAL A 116 -3.32 7.62 -6.70
CA VAL A 116 -2.67 6.34 -7.00
C VAL A 116 -1.15 6.48 -7.00
N ILE A 117 -0.46 5.59 -6.32
CA ILE A 117 0.97 5.36 -6.44
C ILE A 117 1.15 4.21 -7.43
N ASN A 118 1.61 4.51 -8.65
CA ASN A 118 1.65 3.52 -9.75
C ASN A 118 2.82 2.54 -9.64
N LYS A 119 3.91 2.93 -8.99
CA LYS A 119 5.14 2.15 -8.85
C LYS A 119 5.59 2.14 -7.38
N PRO A 120 4.83 1.50 -6.47
CA PRO A 120 5.07 1.65 -5.04
C PRO A 120 6.39 1.06 -4.54
N ASN A 121 7.09 0.24 -5.32
CA ASN A 121 8.43 -0.25 -5.00
C ASN A 121 9.56 0.73 -5.39
N ALA A 122 9.21 1.86 -6.03
CA ALA A 122 10.20 2.83 -6.48
C ALA A 122 10.40 3.96 -5.46
N ILE A 123 11.66 4.38 -5.26
CA ILE A 123 12.05 5.39 -4.28
C ILE A 123 11.75 6.80 -4.80
N GLY A 124 11.24 7.64 -3.92
CA GLY A 124 11.03 9.06 -4.17
C GLY A 124 10.04 9.33 -5.30
N ALA A 125 10.34 10.30 -6.16
CA ALA A 125 9.46 10.70 -7.27
C ALA A 125 9.21 9.57 -8.29
N ALA A 126 10.11 8.57 -8.36
CA ALA A 126 9.97 7.43 -9.25
C ALA A 126 8.79 6.52 -8.88
N CYS A 127 8.20 6.66 -7.67
CA CYS A 127 6.99 5.94 -7.28
C CYS A 127 5.76 6.33 -8.13
N ASP A 128 5.84 7.42 -8.91
CA ASP A 128 4.82 7.92 -9.83
C ASP A 128 3.45 8.08 -9.17
N TYR A 129 3.40 8.88 -8.10
CA TYR A 129 2.11 9.26 -7.47
C TYR A 129 1.31 10.18 -8.39
N ARG A 130 0.03 9.84 -8.59
CA ARG A 130 -0.92 10.65 -9.34
C ARG A 130 -2.09 11.04 -8.45
N HIS A 131 -2.25 12.35 -8.23
CA HIS A 131 -3.43 12.89 -7.58
C HIS A 131 -4.62 12.86 -8.54
N ASN A 132 -5.84 12.61 -8.03
CA ASN A 132 -7.06 12.53 -8.84
C ASN A 132 -6.96 11.52 -9.99
N ALA A 133 -6.29 10.39 -9.77
CA ALA A 133 -6.01 9.40 -10.81
C ALA A 133 -7.25 8.60 -11.23
N ILE A 134 -8.14 8.31 -10.28
CA ILE A 134 -9.38 7.55 -10.53
C ILE A 134 -10.57 8.47 -10.27
N ASN A 135 -11.40 8.66 -11.29
CA ASN A 135 -12.64 9.41 -11.17
C ASN A 135 -13.75 8.51 -10.64
N LEU A 136 -14.40 8.92 -9.57
CA LEU A 136 -15.48 8.20 -8.90
C LEU A 136 -16.87 8.78 -9.20
N SER A 137 -16.96 9.89 -9.97
CA SER A 137 -18.25 10.54 -10.23
C SER A 137 -19.34 9.56 -10.71
N PRO A 138 -20.57 9.66 -10.23
CA PRO A 138 -21.12 10.71 -9.36
C PRO A 138 -20.88 10.52 -7.86
N PHE A 139 -20.07 9.55 -7.45
CA PHE A 139 -19.78 9.25 -6.06
C PHE A 139 -18.51 9.94 -5.58
N ASN A 140 -18.31 9.96 -4.27
CA ASN A 140 -17.11 10.50 -3.63
C ASN A 140 -16.35 9.40 -2.89
N SER A 141 -15.07 9.59 -2.75
CA SER A 141 -14.22 8.89 -1.79
C SER A 141 -14.68 9.19 -0.36
N SER A 142 -14.15 8.47 0.60
CA SER A 142 -14.26 8.76 2.02
C SER A 142 -12.88 8.91 2.64
N GLN A 143 -12.78 8.86 3.98
CA GLN A 143 -11.50 8.87 4.67
C GLN A 143 -10.75 7.52 4.56
N GLY A 144 -11.48 6.42 4.36
CA GLY A 144 -10.95 5.07 4.25
C GLY A 144 -11.22 4.43 2.90
N LEU A 145 -10.62 3.28 2.69
CA LEU A 145 -10.86 2.38 1.56
C LEU A 145 -11.43 1.05 2.10
N PRO A 146 -12.18 0.29 1.30
CA PRO A 146 -12.69 -1.00 1.72
C PRO A 146 -11.54 -1.94 2.08
N PRO A 147 -11.51 -2.53 3.29
CA PRO A 147 -10.50 -3.49 3.65
C PRO A 147 -10.70 -4.80 2.87
N PHE A 148 -9.62 -5.39 2.39
CA PHE A 148 -9.63 -6.73 1.82
C PHE A 148 -8.32 -7.45 2.15
N ILE A 149 -8.36 -8.77 2.10
CA ILE A 149 -7.19 -9.62 2.35
C ILE A 149 -6.44 -9.75 1.03
N GLN A 150 -5.31 -9.10 0.91
CA GLN A 150 -4.51 -9.05 -0.33
C GLN A 150 -4.06 -10.44 -0.80
N SER A 151 -3.74 -11.34 0.13
CA SER A 151 -3.34 -12.71 -0.20
C SER A 151 -4.40 -13.50 -0.96
N LEU A 152 -5.69 -13.12 -0.86
CA LEU A 152 -6.74 -13.74 -1.66
C LEU A 152 -6.66 -13.36 -3.15
N PHE A 153 -5.97 -12.27 -3.49
CA PHE A 153 -5.78 -11.82 -4.87
C PHE A 153 -4.39 -12.12 -5.41
N ASN A 154 -3.43 -12.41 -4.52
CA ASN A 154 -2.11 -12.90 -4.87
C ASN A 154 -2.14 -14.43 -5.01
N THR A 155 -2.96 -14.91 -5.93
CA THR A 155 -2.82 -16.28 -6.40
C THR A 155 -1.61 -16.33 -7.33
N GLN A 156 -0.41 -16.22 -6.77
CA GLN A 156 0.76 -16.78 -7.40
C GLN A 156 0.54 -18.29 -7.37
N ILE A 157 0.05 -18.82 -8.47
CA ILE A 157 0.00 -20.29 -8.66
C ILE A 157 1.45 -20.71 -8.77
N ASP A 158 1.98 -21.29 -7.72
CA ASP A 158 3.31 -21.89 -7.76
C ASP A 158 3.28 -23.04 -8.75
N ILE A 159 4.06 -22.94 -9.81
CA ILE A 159 4.28 -24.07 -10.71
C ILE A 159 5.23 -25.02 -9.98
N ILE A 160 4.74 -26.20 -9.57
CA ILE A 160 5.55 -27.21 -8.92
C ILE A 160 6.22 -28.06 -10.00
N ARG A 161 7.54 -27.95 -10.11
CA ARG A 161 8.37 -28.78 -10.96
C ARG A 161 9.21 -29.72 -10.08
N ASN A 162 9.00 -31.04 -10.22
CA ASN A 162 9.74 -32.05 -9.45
C ASN A 162 9.72 -31.80 -7.92
N GLY A 163 8.63 -31.27 -7.39
CA GLY A 163 8.49 -30.93 -5.97
C GLY A 163 9.08 -29.59 -5.56
N GLU A 164 9.58 -28.78 -6.50
CA GLU A 164 10.07 -27.44 -6.24
C GLU A 164 9.12 -26.40 -6.85
N SER A 165 8.81 -25.36 -6.07
CA SER A 165 8.02 -24.23 -6.53
C SER A 165 8.85 -23.33 -7.45
N VAL A 166 8.35 -23.01 -8.65
CA VAL A 166 9.01 -22.12 -9.61
C VAL A 166 8.03 -21.09 -10.17
N ILE A 167 8.49 -19.85 -10.34
CA ILE A 167 7.68 -18.75 -10.88
C ILE A 167 7.75 -18.73 -12.42
N ASN A 168 8.88 -19.17 -12.97
CA ASN A 168 9.12 -19.25 -14.42
C ASN A 168 9.62 -20.65 -14.77
N LEU A 169 9.00 -21.27 -15.75
CA LEU A 169 9.40 -22.57 -16.27
C LEU A 169 10.04 -22.39 -17.65
N ALA A 170 11.33 -22.69 -17.76
CA ALA A 170 11.99 -22.81 -19.06
C ALA A 170 11.82 -24.26 -19.58
N LEU A 171 11.15 -24.43 -20.72
CA LEU A 171 10.92 -25.70 -21.37
C LEU A 171 11.88 -25.83 -22.56
N CYS A 172 12.51 -27.01 -22.68
CA CYS A 172 13.26 -27.36 -23.89
C CYS A 172 12.37 -28.19 -24.82
N ASP A 173 12.60 -28.06 -26.11
CA ASP A 173 11.84 -28.82 -27.11
C ASP A 173 12.05 -30.34 -26.90
N GLY A 174 10.93 -31.09 -26.84
CA GLY A 174 10.94 -32.52 -26.60
C GLY A 174 10.87 -32.95 -25.12
N ASP A 175 10.90 -32.04 -24.18
CA ASP A 175 10.75 -32.35 -22.76
C ASP A 175 9.26 -32.52 -22.39
N THR A 176 8.98 -33.46 -21.48
CA THR A 176 7.64 -33.65 -20.91
C THR A 176 7.65 -33.19 -19.46
N TYR A 177 6.74 -32.31 -19.12
CA TYR A 177 6.59 -31.76 -17.76
C TYR A 177 5.18 -31.99 -17.24
N THR A 178 5.08 -32.32 -15.95
CA THR A 178 3.80 -32.36 -15.24
C THR A 178 3.65 -31.09 -14.43
N LEU A 179 2.60 -30.33 -14.72
CA LEU A 179 2.21 -29.16 -13.95
C LEU A 179 1.13 -29.58 -12.96
N VAL A 180 1.29 -29.22 -11.69
CA VAL A 180 0.32 -29.49 -10.64
C VAL A 180 -0.01 -28.17 -9.97
N ALA A 181 -1.29 -27.87 -9.80
CA ALA A 181 -1.77 -26.78 -8.96
C ALA A 181 -2.18 -27.35 -7.61
N ASP A 182 -2.00 -26.56 -6.54
CA ASP A 182 -2.51 -26.91 -5.23
C ASP A 182 -4.05 -27.06 -5.28
N ASP A 183 -4.55 -28.10 -4.61
CA ASP A 183 -5.98 -28.36 -4.56
C ASP A 183 -6.66 -27.34 -3.62
N MET A 184 -7.40 -26.40 -4.20
CA MET A 184 -8.22 -25.46 -3.45
C MET A 184 -9.69 -25.86 -3.54
N PRO A 185 -10.37 -26.15 -2.42
CA PRO A 185 -11.78 -26.48 -2.44
C PRO A 185 -12.64 -25.47 -3.19
N GLY A 186 -13.36 -25.91 -4.23
CA GLY A 186 -14.23 -25.08 -5.05
C GLY A 186 -13.55 -24.33 -6.19
N ALA A 187 -12.25 -24.50 -6.41
CA ALA A 187 -11.55 -23.95 -7.56
C ALA A 187 -11.68 -24.83 -8.79
N SER A 188 -11.72 -24.22 -9.98
CA SER A 188 -11.55 -24.88 -11.27
C SER A 188 -10.32 -24.33 -11.96
N TYR A 189 -9.51 -25.19 -12.53
CA TYR A 189 -8.26 -24.82 -13.20
C TYR A 189 -8.38 -25.00 -14.71
N THR A 190 -7.94 -24.00 -15.46
CA THR A 190 -7.84 -24.07 -16.91
C THR A 190 -6.40 -23.84 -17.32
N TRP A 191 -5.81 -24.79 -18.03
CA TRP A 191 -4.47 -24.70 -18.57
C TRP A 191 -4.55 -24.32 -20.06
N SER A 192 -3.77 -23.34 -20.48
CA SER A 192 -3.59 -22.98 -21.89
C SER A 192 -2.10 -22.88 -22.20
N LEU A 193 -1.68 -23.44 -23.35
CA LEU A 193 -0.35 -23.31 -23.92
C LEU A 193 -0.35 -22.25 -25.02
#